data_0e55e2e93b582d123238eb51b70df814
#
_entry.id   0e55e2e93b582d123238eb51b70df814
#
_cell.length_a   1.000
_cell.length_b   1.000
_cell.length_c   1.000
_cell.angle_alpha   90.00
_cell.angle_beta   90.00
_cell.angle_gamma   90.00
#
_symmetry.space_group_name_H-M   'P 1'
#
loop_
_entity.id
_entity.type
_entity.pdbx_description
1 polymer ?
#
loop_
_entity_poly.entity_id
_entity_poly.type
_entity_poly.pdbx_seq_one_letter_code
_entity_poly.pdbx_strand_id
1 'polypeptide(L)'
;MGRVLVSTGRGGAGKSTFVALASRYLHPPKLLIDLDPDESLAGMLGIDLKGKGVKTISGALYDVIEENKGAGRTGYNLLSEVPQAVLYRGTGLDFIALGTKFTVGCYCAPDAVLKDFIPTLVKDYDEVLVDSPAGLEHFNRKVVVDIDDLFVVLDPSEKSIKHIERVKNITRELKVGYSHLCLIGNYRFTGETEEYLRSAGEAYLGKINYDPNVKRYNLEGRSLLELPEDSPAALSVERILVKAGYMITDGSLTGESSQKTARS
;
A
#
# COMPACT_ATOMS: atom_id res chain seq x y z
N MET A 1 -12.48 13.21 4.46
CA MET A 1 -11.76 11.98 4.77
C MET A 1 -11.14 11.54 3.46
N GLY A 2 -9.85 11.28 3.45
CA GLY A 2 -9.17 10.89 2.23
C GLY A 2 -9.68 9.57 1.67
N ARG A 3 -9.50 9.34 0.38
CA ARG A 3 -9.89 8.12 -0.32
C ARG A 3 -8.92 6.98 0.02
N VAL A 4 -9.44 5.85 0.49
CA VAL A 4 -8.65 4.69 0.93
C VAL A 4 -8.66 3.60 -0.14
N LEU A 5 -7.49 3.37 -0.73
CA LEU A 5 -7.20 2.31 -1.69
C LEU A 5 -6.46 1.17 -0.99
N VAL A 6 -6.98 -0.04 -1.04
CA VAL A 6 -6.30 -1.23 -0.52
C VAL A 6 -5.96 -2.19 -1.66
N SER A 7 -4.69 -2.57 -1.75
CA SER A 7 -4.23 -3.61 -2.68
C SER A 7 -4.14 -4.95 -1.97
N THR A 8 -4.81 -5.97 -2.48
CA THR A 8 -4.76 -7.34 -1.98
C THR A 8 -4.54 -8.34 -3.12
N GLY A 9 -4.22 -9.57 -2.80
CA GLY A 9 -3.96 -10.63 -3.78
C GLY A 9 -2.95 -11.64 -3.25
N ARG A 10 -2.67 -12.66 -4.04
CA ARG A 10 -1.72 -13.71 -3.66
C ARG A 10 -0.27 -13.22 -3.68
N GLY A 11 0.60 -13.97 -2.99
CA GLY A 11 2.05 -13.71 -3.04
C GLY A 11 2.57 -13.72 -4.47
N GLY A 12 3.39 -12.74 -4.83
CA GLY A 12 3.96 -12.59 -6.17
C GLY A 12 2.99 -12.13 -7.27
N ALA A 13 1.75 -11.75 -6.94
CA ALA A 13 0.80 -11.24 -7.93
C ALA A 13 1.15 -9.84 -8.44
N GLY A 14 1.93 -9.04 -7.70
CA GLY A 14 2.34 -7.69 -8.10
C GLY A 14 1.65 -6.56 -7.32
N LYS A 15 1.14 -6.84 -6.12
CA LYS A 15 0.49 -5.86 -5.23
C LYS A 15 1.35 -4.63 -4.95
N SER A 16 2.54 -4.86 -4.37
CA SER A 16 3.48 -3.78 -4.02
C SER A 16 3.91 -2.98 -5.25
N THR A 17 4.11 -3.66 -6.39
CA THR A 17 4.38 -2.98 -7.67
C THR A 17 3.22 -2.08 -8.09
N PHE A 18 1.98 -2.57 -7.95
CA PHE A 18 0.80 -1.76 -8.24
C PHE A 18 0.73 -0.53 -7.33
N VAL A 19 0.90 -0.70 -6.01
CA VAL A 19 0.85 0.41 -5.05
C VAL A 19 1.97 1.43 -5.31
N ALA A 20 3.21 0.96 -5.54
CA ALA A 20 4.33 1.84 -5.87
C ALA A 20 4.07 2.67 -7.13
N LEU A 21 3.60 2.04 -8.21
CA LEU A 21 3.28 2.74 -9.45
C LEU A 21 2.05 3.64 -9.33
N ALA A 22 1.01 3.22 -8.60
CA ALA A 22 -0.18 4.02 -8.34
C ALA A 22 0.17 5.32 -7.59
N SER A 23 1.08 5.24 -6.62
CA SER A 23 1.49 6.40 -5.84
C SER A 23 2.12 7.51 -6.68
N ARG A 24 2.65 7.19 -7.88
CA ARG A 24 3.20 8.18 -8.82
C ARG A 24 2.14 9.17 -9.33
N TYR A 25 0.91 8.68 -9.52
CA TYR A 25 -0.15 9.41 -10.21
C TYR A 25 -1.18 10.06 -9.27
N LEU A 26 -1.21 9.65 -8.01
CA LEU A 26 -2.17 10.19 -7.04
C LEU A 26 -1.72 11.53 -6.46
N HIS A 27 -2.70 12.38 -6.11
CA HIS A 27 -2.44 13.73 -5.61
C HIS A 27 -1.88 13.73 -4.17
N PRO A 28 -0.91 14.61 -3.84
CA PRO A 28 -0.54 14.88 -2.46
C PRO A 28 -1.59 15.76 -1.76
N PRO A 29 -1.73 15.70 -0.42
CA PRO A 29 -0.99 14.84 0.49
C PRO A 29 -1.45 13.39 0.45
N LYS A 30 -0.53 12.46 0.32
CA LYS A 30 -0.83 11.02 0.28
C LYS A 30 -0.01 10.22 1.27
N LEU A 31 -0.65 9.18 1.83
CA LEU A 31 -0.04 8.25 2.77
C LEU A 31 0.03 6.85 2.16
N LEU A 32 1.20 6.23 2.22
CA LEU A 32 1.38 4.83 1.89
C LEU A 32 1.59 4.01 3.16
N ILE A 33 0.91 2.89 3.25
CA ILE A 33 0.97 1.98 4.40
C ILE A 33 1.37 0.59 3.89
N ASP A 34 2.55 0.13 4.26
CA ASP A 34 3.02 -1.22 3.96
C ASP A 34 2.71 -2.15 5.15
N LEU A 35 1.76 -3.04 4.96
CA LEU A 35 1.37 -4.06 5.93
C LEU A 35 2.08 -5.40 5.70
N ASP A 36 2.92 -5.50 4.66
CA ASP A 36 3.68 -6.72 4.41
C ASP A 36 4.93 -6.75 5.31
N PRO A 37 5.14 -7.81 6.08
CA PRO A 37 6.35 -7.96 6.89
C PRO A 37 7.66 -7.93 6.11
N ASP A 38 7.63 -8.19 4.81
CA ASP A 38 8.81 -8.21 3.94
C ASP A 38 9.30 -6.80 3.55
N GLU A 39 8.54 -5.74 3.88
CA GLU A 39 8.92 -4.32 3.71
C GLU A 39 9.34 -3.96 2.26
N SER A 40 8.81 -4.69 1.28
CA SER A 40 9.25 -4.56 -0.11
C SER A 40 8.87 -3.22 -0.75
N LEU A 41 7.79 -2.59 -0.28
CA LEU A 41 7.27 -1.34 -0.84
C LEU A 41 8.23 -0.17 -0.61
N ALA A 42 8.87 -0.05 0.56
CA ALA A 42 9.84 0.99 0.85
C ALA A 42 10.99 0.99 -0.18
N GLY A 43 11.57 -0.18 -0.46
CA GLY A 43 12.61 -0.35 -1.49
C GLY A 43 12.14 0.04 -2.89
N MET A 44 10.92 -0.33 -3.28
CA MET A 44 10.33 0.04 -4.57
C MET A 44 10.08 1.54 -4.71
N LEU A 45 9.92 2.26 -3.60
CA LEU A 45 9.77 3.71 -3.58
C LEU A 45 11.10 4.47 -3.44
N GLY A 46 12.21 3.75 -3.24
CA GLY A 46 13.52 4.36 -2.95
C GLY A 46 13.60 5.00 -1.56
N ILE A 47 12.78 4.55 -0.60
CA ILE A 47 12.75 5.06 0.76
C ILE A 47 13.74 4.28 1.64
N ASP A 48 14.77 4.96 2.12
CA ASP A 48 15.68 4.44 3.15
C ASP A 48 15.20 4.83 4.54
N LEU A 49 14.32 4.02 5.13
CA LEU A 49 13.79 4.25 6.47
C LEU A 49 14.93 4.31 7.51
N LYS A 50 15.88 3.37 7.43
CA LYS A 50 16.99 3.28 8.38
C LYS A 50 17.91 4.50 8.32
N GLY A 51 18.30 4.92 7.12
CA GLY A 51 19.13 6.11 6.92
C GLY A 51 18.44 7.41 7.35
N LYS A 52 17.11 7.42 7.38
CA LYS A 52 16.30 8.54 7.88
C LYS A 52 15.95 8.44 9.36
N GLY A 53 16.40 7.40 10.07
CA GLY A 53 16.09 7.19 11.48
C GLY A 53 14.63 6.85 11.76
N VAL A 54 13.86 6.44 10.73
CA VAL A 54 12.47 6.03 10.86
C VAL A 54 12.42 4.52 11.11
N LYS A 55 11.63 4.10 12.09
CA LYS A 55 11.46 2.70 12.46
C LYS A 55 10.19 2.11 11.82
N THR A 56 10.17 0.81 11.63
CA THR A 56 8.91 0.11 11.37
C THR A 56 8.10 0.03 12.66
N ILE A 57 6.81 -0.21 12.57
CA ILE A 57 5.95 -0.36 13.75
C ILE A 57 6.43 -1.49 14.64
N SER A 58 6.79 -2.63 14.05
CA SER A 58 7.34 -3.77 14.79
C SER A 58 8.67 -3.44 15.46
N GLY A 59 9.54 -2.68 14.78
CA GLY A 59 10.83 -2.24 15.32
C GLY A 59 10.67 -1.26 16.50
N ALA A 60 9.82 -0.24 16.34
CA ALA A 60 9.55 0.73 17.40
C ALA A 60 8.93 0.06 18.64
N LEU A 61 8.00 -0.87 18.44
CA LEU A 61 7.42 -1.65 19.55
C LEU A 61 8.45 -2.54 20.25
N TYR A 62 9.36 -3.15 19.48
CA TYR A 62 10.43 -3.95 20.06
C TYR A 62 11.31 -3.11 21.00
N ASP A 63 11.74 -1.95 20.56
CA ASP A 63 12.59 -1.05 21.36
C ASP A 63 11.88 -0.61 22.64
N VAL A 64 10.62 -0.21 22.52
CA VAL A 64 9.79 0.17 23.67
C VAL A 64 9.65 -0.98 24.68
N ILE A 65 9.48 -2.21 24.21
CA ILE A 65 9.40 -3.39 25.09
C ILE A 65 10.75 -3.66 25.77
N GLU A 66 11.86 -3.61 25.02
CA GLU A 66 13.20 -3.85 25.55
C GLU A 66 13.62 -2.80 26.59
N GLU A 67 13.42 -1.53 26.32
CA GLU A 67 13.72 -0.42 27.21
C GLU A 67 12.93 -0.46 28.52
N ASN A 68 11.74 -1.08 28.50
CA ASN A 68 10.88 -1.18 29.67
C ASN A 68 10.89 -2.54 30.36
N LYS A 69 11.76 -3.47 29.95
CA LYS A 69 12.03 -4.72 30.69
C LYS A 69 12.51 -4.41 32.12
N GLY A 70 11.59 -4.49 33.09
CA GLY A 70 11.87 -4.24 34.51
C GLY A 70 11.35 -2.93 35.08
N ALA A 71 10.77 -2.04 34.29
CA ALA A 71 10.33 -0.71 34.76
C ALA A 71 8.88 -0.69 35.30
N GLY A 72 8.14 -1.80 35.31
CA GLY A 72 6.76 -1.88 35.84
C GLY A 72 5.74 -1.01 35.11
N ARG A 73 6.10 -0.42 33.95
CA ARG A 73 5.18 0.38 33.14
C ARG A 73 4.23 -0.52 32.37
N THR A 74 2.95 -0.26 32.46
CA THR A 74 1.92 -0.96 31.68
C THR A 74 1.96 -0.52 30.22
N GLY A 75 1.81 -1.48 29.29
CA GLY A 75 1.99 -1.31 27.83
C GLY A 75 1.17 -0.18 27.16
N TYR A 76 0.14 0.37 27.82
CA TYR A 76 -0.72 1.41 27.25
C TYR A 76 0.01 2.76 27.07
N ASN A 77 0.87 3.15 28.02
CA ASN A 77 1.61 4.43 27.94
C ASN A 77 2.78 4.36 26.93
N LEU A 78 3.18 3.18 26.51
CA LEU A 78 4.27 2.94 25.59
C LEU A 78 3.84 3.04 24.12
N LEU A 79 2.58 2.71 23.84
CA LEU A 79 2.02 2.76 22.49
C LEU A 79 1.85 4.21 21.98
N SER A 80 1.78 5.22 22.87
CA SER A 80 1.65 6.62 22.47
C SER A 80 2.94 7.24 21.89
N GLU A 81 4.10 6.62 22.12
CA GLU A 81 5.39 7.08 21.62
C GLU A 81 5.73 6.53 20.22
N VAL A 82 5.11 5.42 19.83
CA VAL A 82 5.35 4.73 18.56
C VAL A 82 5.01 5.58 17.33
N PRO A 83 3.89 6.34 17.28
CA PRO A 83 3.49 7.07 16.07
C PRO A 83 4.53 8.06 15.55
N GLN A 84 5.26 8.72 16.42
CA GLN A 84 6.28 9.71 16.02
C GLN A 84 7.55 9.07 15.43
N ALA A 85 7.86 7.86 15.86
CA ALA A 85 9.05 7.13 15.41
C ALA A 85 8.89 6.40 14.07
N VAL A 86 7.64 6.18 13.62
CA VAL A 86 7.33 5.27 12.51
C VAL A 86 6.86 5.98 11.23
N LEU A 87 6.56 7.28 11.30
CA LEU A 87 6.07 8.03 10.14
C LEU A 87 7.25 8.64 9.38
N TYR A 88 7.54 8.10 8.19
CA TYR A 88 8.41 8.75 7.22
C TYR A 88 7.67 9.90 6.55
N ARG A 89 8.28 11.07 6.52
CA ARG A 89 7.76 12.24 5.81
C ARG A 89 8.62 12.56 4.60
N GLY A 90 8.03 12.42 3.42
CA GLY A 90 8.67 12.67 2.14
C GLY A 90 8.06 13.85 1.39
N THR A 91 8.64 14.21 0.26
CA THR A 91 8.08 15.24 -0.61
C THR A 91 6.88 14.67 -1.36
N GLY A 92 5.68 15.10 -0.96
CA GLY A 92 4.42 14.71 -1.61
C GLY A 92 3.90 13.31 -1.25
N LEU A 93 4.62 12.55 -0.42
CA LEU A 93 4.14 11.29 0.12
C LEU A 93 4.74 11.01 1.50
N ASP A 94 3.92 10.53 2.40
CA ASP A 94 4.33 10.00 3.70
C ASP A 94 4.20 8.47 3.68
N PHE A 95 4.98 7.79 4.54
CA PHE A 95 5.03 6.33 4.49
C PHE A 95 5.14 5.71 5.89
N ILE A 96 4.45 4.59 6.08
CA ILE A 96 4.54 3.75 7.28
C ILE A 96 4.73 2.29 6.87
N ALA A 97 5.59 1.56 7.57
CA ALA A 97 5.76 0.12 7.41
C ALA A 97 5.44 -0.64 8.70
N LEU A 98 4.74 -1.76 8.56
CA LEU A 98 4.53 -2.71 9.66
C LEU A 98 5.85 -3.33 10.11
N GLY A 99 6.63 -3.81 9.18
CA GLY A 99 7.92 -4.42 9.40
C GLY A 99 7.90 -5.83 9.96
N THR A 100 9.07 -6.47 9.91
CA THR A 100 9.28 -7.82 10.43
C THR A 100 9.24 -7.84 11.95
N LYS A 101 8.60 -8.85 12.53
CA LYS A 101 8.51 -9.01 13.96
C LYS A 101 9.78 -9.64 14.55
N PHE A 102 10.33 -9.04 15.59
CA PHE A 102 11.53 -9.51 16.28
C PHE A 102 11.26 -10.36 17.54
N THR A 103 10.00 -10.56 17.93
CA THR A 103 9.61 -11.30 19.13
C THR A 103 8.76 -12.51 18.81
N VAL A 104 8.82 -13.55 19.66
CA VAL A 104 7.94 -14.72 19.55
C VAL A 104 6.48 -14.34 19.82
N GLY A 105 5.54 -14.86 19.05
CA GLY A 105 4.09 -14.64 19.20
C GLY A 105 3.41 -14.08 17.92
N CYS A 106 2.19 -13.55 18.07
CA CYS A 106 1.41 -12.99 16.95
C CYS A 106 1.75 -11.51 16.66
N TYR A 107 1.27 -10.97 15.54
CA TYR A 107 1.32 -9.54 15.23
C TYR A 107 0.28 -8.69 16.01
N CYS A 108 -0.30 -9.22 17.09
CA CYS A 108 -1.41 -8.57 17.79
C CYS A 108 -1.06 -7.17 18.33
N ALA A 109 0.17 -6.98 18.84
CA ALA A 109 0.58 -5.67 19.34
C ALA A 109 0.87 -4.65 18.23
N PRO A 110 1.66 -4.97 17.16
CA PRO A 110 1.78 -4.09 15.99
C PRO A 110 0.43 -3.74 15.35
N ASP A 111 -0.46 -4.71 15.21
CA ASP A 111 -1.80 -4.49 14.64
C ASP A 111 -2.68 -3.62 15.54
N ALA A 112 -2.57 -3.71 16.86
CA ALA A 112 -3.27 -2.84 17.79
C ALA A 112 -2.84 -1.37 17.62
N VAL A 113 -1.53 -1.12 17.49
CA VAL A 113 -1.00 0.23 17.19
C VAL A 113 -1.56 0.75 15.87
N LEU A 114 -1.50 -0.06 14.81
CA LEU A 114 -2.05 0.34 13.50
C LEU A 114 -3.53 0.66 13.58
N LYS A 115 -4.32 -0.19 14.25
CA LYS A 115 -5.76 -0.03 14.40
C LYS A 115 -6.16 1.26 15.11
N ASP A 116 -5.39 1.68 16.11
CA ASP A 116 -5.66 2.90 16.87
C ASP A 116 -5.10 4.15 16.16
N PHE A 117 -3.97 4.00 15.45
CA PHE A 117 -3.25 5.10 14.83
C PHE A 117 -3.75 5.45 13.43
N ILE A 118 -3.98 4.45 12.57
CA ILE A 118 -4.40 4.67 11.17
C ILE A 118 -5.66 5.54 11.07
N PRO A 119 -6.77 5.29 11.80
CA PRO A 119 -7.99 6.10 11.66
C PRO A 119 -7.81 7.58 12.01
N THR A 120 -6.82 7.90 12.84
CA THR A 120 -6.49 9.29 13.16
C THR A 120 -5.63 9.91 12.06
N LEU A 121 -4.62 9.16 11.61
CA LEU A 121 -3.64 9.64 10.64
C LEU A 121 -4.26 9.87 9.25
N VAL A 122 -5.11 8.98 8.78
CA VAL A 122 -5.72 9.06 7.42
C VAL A 122 -6.55 10.33 7.19
N LYS A 123 -6.94 11.03 8.25
CA LYS A 123 -7.72 12.28 8.15
C LYS A 123 -6.91 13.43 7.56
N ASP A 124 -5.58 13.36 7.65
CA ASP A 124 -4.66 14.40 7.20
C ASP A 124 -4.24 14.24 5.74
N TYR A 125 -4.75 13.19 5.06
CA TYR A 125 -4.37 12.86 3.69
C TYR A 125 -5.60 12.81 2.78
N ASP A 126 -5.40 13.22 1.51
CA ASP A 126 -6.42 13.12 0.47
C ASP A 126 -6.48 11.71 -0.12
N GLU A 127 -5.34 11.02 -0.17
CA GLU A 127 -5.21 9.68 -0.72
C GLU A 127 -4.40 8.77 0.24
N VAL A 128 -4.95 7.60 0.53
CA VAL A 128 -4.29 6.58 1.36
C VAL A 128 -4.18 5.28 0.58
N LEU A 129 -2.95 4.80 0.40
CA LEU A 129 -2.67 3.55 -0.31
C LEU A 129 -2.16 2.51 0.68
N VAL A 130 -2.81 1.36 0.72
CA VAL A 130 -2.43 0.26 1.61
C VAL A 130 -1.95 -0.93 0.78
N ASP A 131 -0.70 -1.30 0.96
CA ASP A 131 -0.15 -2.57 0.45
C ASP A 131 -0.35 -3.67 1.50
N SER A 132 -1.13 -4.67 1.16
CA SER A 132 -1.45 -5.74 2.08
C SER A 132 -0.58 -6.98 1.86
N PRO A 133 -0.31 -7.76 2.92
CA PRO A 133 0.43 -9.02 2.78
C PRO A 133 -0.29 -10.01 1.88
N ALA A 134 0.43 -11.05 1.48
CA ALA A 134 -0.15 -12.19 0.77
C ALA A 134 -1.10 -12.95 1.72
N GLY A 135 -2.38 -12.73 1.56
CA GLY A 135 -3.41 -13.31 2.42
C GLY A 135 -4.48 -12.30 2.79
N LEU A 136 -5.27 -12.65 3.78
CA LEU A 136 -6.42 -11.85 4.22
C LEU A 136 -6.40 -11.58 5.73
N GLU A 137 -5.25 -11.83 6.37
CA GLU A 137 -5.08 -11.72 7.82
C GLU A 137 -5.26 -10.28 8.31
N HIS A 138 -4.87 -9.30 7.51
CA HIS A 138 -5.05 -7.88 7.81
C HIS A 138 -6.54 -7.47 7.91
N PHE A 139 -7.43 -8.12 7.11
CA PHE A 139 -8.87 -7.95 7.26
C PHE A 139 -9.37 -8.56 8.58
N ASN A 140 -8.90 -9.77 8.92
CA ASN A 140 -9.24 -10.42 10.19
C ASN A 140 -8.89 -9.56 11.41
N ARG A 141 -7.81 -8.79 11.30
CA ARG A 141 -7.33 -7.92 12.38
C ARG A 141 -7.96 -6.54 12.37
N LYS A 142 -8.78 -6.23 11.36
CA LYS A 142 -9.47 -4.94 11.20
C LYS A 142 -8.52 -3.74 11.28
N VAL A 143 -7.35 -3.87 10.70
CA VAL A 143 -6.37 -2.78 10.61
C VAL A 143 -6.90 -1.68 9.68
N VAL A 144 -7.60 -2.08 8.60
CA VAL A 144 -8.31 -1.18 7.69
C VAL A 144 -9.75 -1.69 7.58
N VAL A 145 -10.74 -0.83 7.88
CA VAL A 145 -12.16 -1.22 7.95
C VAL A 145 -13.05 -0.48 6.97
N ASP A 146 -12.75 0.77 6.66
CA ASP A 146 -13.49 1.59 5.71
C ASP A 146 -12.62 1.79 4.47
N ILE A 147 -12.94 1.07 3.40
CA ILE A 147 -12.18 1.02 2.16
C ILE A 147 -13.04 1.62 1.05
N ASP A 148 -12.52 2.60 0.32
CA ASP A 148 -13.23 3.08 -0.86
C ASP A 148 -13.04 2.10 -2.03
N ASP A 149 -11.80 1.74 -2.32
CA ASP A 149 -11.48 0.86 -3.44
C ASP A 149 -10.61 -0.32 -3.00
N LEU A 150 -11.15 -1.52 -3.13
CA LEU A 150 -10.43 -2.77 -2.88
C LEU A 150 -9.94 -3.35 -4.21
N PHE A 151 -8.64 -3.20 -4.48
CA PHE A 151 -7.99 -3.73 -5.68
C PHE A 151 -7.46 -5.14 -5.42
N VAL A 152 -7.95 -6.10 -6.18
CA VAL A 152 -7.46 -7.49 -6.15
C VAL A 152 -6.53 -7.71 -7.31
N VAL A 153 -5.23 -7.82 -7.04
CA VAL A 153 -4.20 -8.08 -8.05
C VAL A 153 -4.07 -9.58 -8.27
N LEU A 154 -4.25 -10.00 -9.52
CA LEU A 154 -4.39 -11.40 -9.92
C LEU A 154 -3.24 -11.84 -10.83
N ASP A 155 -2.78 -13.07 -10.64
CA ASP A 155 -2.03 -13.83 -11.64
C ASP A 155 -2.99 -14.74 -12.46
N PRO A 156 -2.61 -15.25 -13.65
CA PRO A 156 -3.50 -16.03 -14.51
C PRO A 156 -3.63 -17.49 -14.02
N SER A 157 -3.84 -17.70 -12.72
CA SER A 157 -4.05 -19.03 -12.14
C SER A 157 -5.46 -19.19 -11.60
N GLU A 158 -5.99 -20.41 -11.67
CA GLU A 158 -7.27 -20.77 -11.05
C GLU A 158 -7.34 -20.37 -9.58
N LYS A 159 -6.23 -20.55 -8.85
CA LYS A 159 -6.13 -20.19 -7.43
C LYS A 159 -6.29 -18.69 -7.21
N SER A 160 -5.80 -17.88 -8.14
CA SER A 160 -5.93 -16.41 -8.08
C SER A 160 -7.38 -15.99 -8.33
N ILE A 161 -8.06 -16.66 -9.25
CA ILE A 161 -9.48 -16.41 -9.52
C ILE A 161 -10.35 -16.82 -8.31
N LYS A 162 -10.12 -18.01 -7.74
CA LYS A 162 -10.77 -18.43 -6.49
C LYS A 162 -10.52 -17.49 -5.31
N HIS A 163 -9.41 -16.76 -5.34
CA HIS A 163 -9.10 -15.76 -4.32
C HIS A 163 -10.11 -14.61 -4.30
N ILE A 164 -10.70 -14.24 -5.42
CA ILE A 164 -11.75 -13.20 -5.50
C ILE A 164 -12.92 -13.55 -4.57
N GLU A 165 -13.46 -14.75 -4.72
CA GLU A 165 -14.57 -15.22 -3.87
C GLU A 165 -14.16 -15.29 -2.39
N ARG A 166 -12.92 -15.68 -2.11
CA ARG A 166 -12.39 -15.70 -0.76
C ARG A 166 -12.31 -14.30 -0.15
N VAL A 167 -11.88 -13.29 -0.92
CA VAL A 167 -11.88 -11.88 -0.50
C VAL A 167 -13.30 -11.44 -0.13
N LYS A 168 -14.27 -11.65 -1.02
CA LYS A 168 -15.67 -11.29 -0.80
C LYS A 168 -16.28 -11.96 0.44
N ASN A 169 -15.99 -13.23 0.64
CA ASN A 169 -16.54 -13.97 1.78
C ASN A 169 -15.97 -13.45 3.09
N ILE A 170 -14.64 -13.27 3.17
CA ILE A 170 -13.98 -12.79 4.38
C ILE A 170 -14.38 -11.35 4.71
N THR A 171 -14.43 -10.45 3.74
CA THR A 171 -14.86 -9.07 4.00
C THR A 171 -16.29 -9.02 4.49
N ARG A 172 -17.19 -9.86 3.94
CA ARG A 172 -18.58 -10.00 4.39
C ARG A 172 -18.67 -10.54 5.83
N GLU A 173 -17.96 -11.62 6.14
CA GLU A 173 -17.96 -12.23 7.48
C GLU A 173 -17.42 -11.29 8.56
N LEU A 174 -16.36 -10.54 8.22
CA LEU A 174 -15.71 -9.61 9.14
C LEU A 174 -16.37 -8.23 9.19
N LYS A 175 -17.37 -7.99 8.33
CA LYS A 175 -18.03 -6.68 8.18
C LYS A 175 -17.02 -5.58 7.84
N VAL A 176 -16.05 -5.87 6.98
CA VAL A 176 -15.15 -4.87 6.39
C VAL A 176 -15.88 -4.25 5.19
N GLY A 177 -16.17 -2.96 5.26
CA GLY A 177 -16.83 -2.22 4.19
C GLY A 177 -15.86 -1.87 3.07
N TYR A 178 -16.32 -1.96 1.83
CA TYR A 178 -15.68 -1.34 0.68
C TYR A 178 -16.74 -0.81 -0.30
N SER A 179 -16.43 0.29 -0.98
CA SER A 179 -17.36 0.85 -1.97
C SER A 179 -17.24 0.15 -3.32
N HIS A 180 -16.02 -0.14 -3.75
CA HIS A 180 -15.77 -0.80 -5.03
C HIS A 180 -14.79 -1.96 -4.87
N LEU A 181 -15.08 -3.09 -5.53
CA LEU A 181 -14.15 -4.19 -5.73
C LEU A 181 -13.63 -4.13 -7.17
N CYS A 182 -12.33 -3.92 -7.33
CA CYS A 182 -11.68 -3.76 -8.62
C CYS A 182 -10.69 -4.90 -8.88
N LEU A 183 -10.78 -5.55 -10.05
CA LEU A 183 -9.85 -6.59 -10.45
C LEU A 183 -8.76 -6.04 -11.37
N ILE A 184 -7.52 -6.41 -11.10
CA ILE A 184 -6.34 -6.07 -11.91
C ILE A 184 -5.59 -7.35 -12.24
N GLY A 185 -5.28 -7.57 -13.52
CA GLY A 185 -4.36 -8.63 -13.95
C GLY A 185 -2.90 -8.19 -13.79
N ASN A 186 -2.01 -9.12 -13.52
CA ASN A 186 -0.59 -8.86 -13.66
C ASN A 186 -0.12 -9.01 -15.11
N TYR A 187 1.16 -8.75 -15.38
CA TYR A 187 1.74 -8.78 -16.72
C TYR A 187 1.65 -10.15 -17.44
N ARG A 188 1.34 -11.23 -16.72
CA ARG A 188 1.22 -12.59 -17.31
C ARG A 188 -0.15 -12.85 -17.93
N PHE A 189 -1.11 -11.95 -17.78
CA PHE A 189 -2.44 -12.10 -18.36
C PHE A 189 -2.40 -12.07 -19.88
N THR A 190 -3.07 -13.06 -20.49
CA THR A 190 -3.33 -13.12 -21.93
C THR A 190 -4.71 -12.51 -22.23
N GLY A 191 -5.00 -12.25 -23.51
CA GLY A 191 -6.32 -11.78 -23.93
C GLY A 191 -7.46 -12.73 -23.48
N GLU A 192 -7.24 -14.05 -23.55
CA GLU A 192 -8.19 -15.06 -23.08
C GLU A 192 -8.48 -14.94 -21.58
N THR A 193 -7.42 -14.76 -20.75
CA THR A 193 -7.60 -14.59 -19.30
C THR A 193 -8.32 -13.28 -18.97
N GLU A 194 -8.04 -12.22 -19.73
CA GLU A 194 -8.74 -10.94 -19.55
C GLU A 194 -10.23 -11.05 -19.90
N GLU A 195 -10.56 -11.76 -20.97
CA GLU A 195 -11.95 -11.97 -21.38
C GLU A 195 -12.71 -12.80 -20.34
N TYR A 196 -12.09 -13.85 -19.82
CA TYR A 196 -12.65 -14.62 -18.72
C TYR A 196 -13.03 -13.74 -17.52
N LEU A 197 -12.12 -12.83 -17.08
CA LEU A 197 -12.42 -11.94 -15.96
C LEU A 197 -13.50 -10.91 -16.27
N ARG A 198 -13.55 -10.38 -17.49
CA ARG A 198 -14.64 -9.46 -17.89
C ARG A 198 -16.00 -10.13 -17.80
N SER A 199 -16.07 -11.43 -18.07
CA SER A 199 -17.31 -12.21 -17.96
C SER A 199 -17.70 -12.57 -16.51
N ALA A 200 -16.79 -12.41 -15.55
CA ALA A 200 -17.00 -12.80 -14.15
C ALA A 200 -17.92 -11.83 -13.36
N GLY A 201 -18.40 -10.76 -13.98
CA GLY A 201 -19.35 -9.82 -13.36
C GLY A 201 -18.73 -8.82 -12.38
N GLU A 202 -17.39 -8.79 -12.28
CA GLU A 202 -16.66 -7.84 -11.46
C GLU A 202 -16.01 -6.73 -12.31
N ALA A 203 -15.68 -5.60 -11.69
CA ALA A 203 -15.01 -4.49 -12.36
C ALA A 203 -13.55 -4.84 -12.70
N TYR A 204 -13.33 -5.51 -13.84
CA TYR A 204 -11.99 -5.72 -14.36
C TYR A 204 -11.48 -4.46 -15.06
N LEU A 205 -10.46 -3.83 -14.50
CA LEU A 205 -9.96 -2.52 -14.95
C LEU A 205 -8.83 -2.62 -15.98
N GLY A 206 -8.15 -3.76 -16.06
CA GLY A 206 -7.05 -4.00 -16.96
C GLY A 206 -5.91 -4.76 -16.29
N LYS A 207 -4.76 -4.84 -16.98
CA LYS A 207 -3.56 -5.48 -16.42
C LYS A 207 -2.40 -4.51 -16.32
N ILE A 208 -1.48 -4.81 -15.42
CA ILE A 208 -0.16 -4.17 -15.37
C ILE A 208 0.66 -4.77 -16.52
N ASN A 209 1.10 -3.95 -17.45
CA ASN A 209 1.88 -4.41 -18.58
C ASN A 209 3.29 -4.83 -18.17
N TYR A 210 3.87 -5.77 -18.92
CA TYR A 210 5.28 -6.14 -18.74
C TYR A 210 6.19 -4.95 -19.05
N ASP A 211 7.13 -4.69 -18.14
CA ASP A 211 8.17 -3.70 -18.33
C ASP A 211 9.49 -4.25 -17.72
N PRO A 212 10.53 -4.46 -18.55
CA PRO A 212 11.81 -4.96 -18.07
C PRO A 212 12.49 -4.01 -17.09
N ASN A 213 12.17 -2.70 -17.15
CA ASN A 213 12.71 -1.71 -16.23
C ASN A 213 12.23 -1.92 -14.79
N VAL A 214 11.00 -2.39 -14.59
CA VAL A 214 10.50 -2.71 -13.23
C VAL A 214 11.41 -3.74 -12.55
N LYS A 215 11.76 -4.82 -13.25
CA LYS A 215 12.67 -5.83 -12.72
C LYS A 215 14.06 -5.26 -12.49
N ARG A 216 14.59 -4.50 -13.46
CA ARG A 216 15.91 -3.89 -13.38
C ARG A 216 16.02 -2.94 -12.20
N TYR A 217 15.07 -2.02 -12.03
CA TYR A 217 15.05 -1.04 -10.94
C TYR A 217 14.98 -1.71 -9.57
N ASN A 218 14.14 -2.73 -9.43
CA ASN A 218 14.08 -3.51 -8.19
C ASN A 218 15.42 -4.20 -7.86
N LEU A 219 16.13 -4.74 -8.85
CA LEU A 219 17.46 -5.35 -8.65
C LEU A 219 18.54 -4.32 -8.31
N GLU A 220 18.46 -3.13 -8.89
CA GLU A 220 19.39 -2.02 -8.66
C GLU A 220 19.07 -1.20 -7.40
N GLY A 221 17.96 -1.50 -6.70
CA GLY A 221 17.49 -0.72 -5.56
C GLY A 221 17.04 0.69 -5.93
N ARG A 222 16.61 0.90 -7.18
CA ARG A 222 16.12 2.19 -7.68
C ARG A 222 14.62 2.33 -7.49
N SER A 223 14.18 3.55 -7.28
CA SER A 223 12.76 3.86 -7.14
C SER A 223 11.97 3.60 -8.42
N LEU A 224 10.83 2.90 -8.31
CA LEU A 224 9.88 2.75 -9.42
C LEU A 224 9.19 4.08 -9.78
N LEU A 225 9.28 5.09 -8.91
CA LEU A 225 8.81 6.44 -9.24
C LEU A 225 9.68 7.12 -10.31
N GLU A 226 10.92 6.66 -10.50
CA GLU A 226 11.86 7.15 -11.51
C GLU A 226 11.74 6.42 -12.86
N LEU A 227 10.79 5.51 -13.03
CA LEU A 227 10.58 4.86 -14.32
C LEU A 227 10.29 5.92 -15.40
N PRO A 228 10.77 5.70 -16.64
CA PRO A 228 10.48 6.61 -17.75
C PRO A 228 8.97 6.89 -17.91
N GLU A 229 8.63 8.04 -18.46
CA GLU A 229 7.24 8.42 -18.69
C GLU A 229 6.50 7.47 -19.63
N ASP A 230 7.24 6.88 -20.59
CA ASP A 230 6.73 5.89 -21.54
C ASP A 230 6.75 4.45 -21.00
N SER A 231 7.04 4.24 -19.72
CA SER A 231 7.04 2.91 -19.08
C SER A 231 5.70 2.19 -19.29
N PRO A 232 5.68 1.03 -19.94
CA PRO A 232 4.44 0.28 -20.18
C PRO A 232 3.73 -0.10 -18.90
N ALA A 233 4.48 -0.42 -17.83
CA ALA A 233 3.91 -0.74 -16.52
C ALA A 233 3.26 0.50 -15.88
N ALA A 234 3.96 1.64 -15.87
CA ALA A 234 3.46 2.88 -15.29
C ALA A 234 2.20 3.37 -16.02
N LEU A 235 2.24 3.47 -17.35
CA LEU A 235 1.10 3.87 -18.19
C LEU A 235 -0.12 2.93 -18.06
N SER A 236 0.11 1.63 -17.79
CA SER A 236 -1.01 0.72 -17.57
C SER A 236 -1.67 0.94 -16.22
N VAL A 237 -0.90 1.25 -15.16
CA VAL A 237 -1.44 1.58 -13.83
C VAL A 237 -2.18 2.92 -13.88
N GLU A 238 -1.65 3.91 -14.58
CA GLU A 238 -2.35 5.19 -14.83
C GLU A 238 -3.75 4.95 -15.40
N ARG A 239 -3.85 4.17 -16.50
CA ARG A 239 -5.14 3.84 -17.13
C ARG A 239 -6.08 3.08 -16.19
N ILE A 240 -5.55 2.23 -15.31
CA ILE A 240 -6.33 1.51 -14.30
C ILE A 240 -6.91 2.52 -13.30
N LEU A 241 -6.12 3.45 -12.81
CA LEU A 241 -6.57 4.49 -11.87
C LEU A 241 -7.64 5.39 -12.48
N VAL A 242 -7.46 5.85 -13.73
CA VAL A 242 -8.47 6.63 -14.45
C VAL A 242 -9.79 5.88 -14.56
N LYS A 243 -9.76 4.58 -14.90
CA LYS A 243 -10.97 3.74 -14.97
C LYS A 243 -11.62 3.54 -13.59
N ALA A 244 -10.84 3.55 -12.52
CA ALA A 244 -11.34 3.50 -11.14
C ALA A 244 -11.86 4.88 -10.66
N GLY A 245 -11.82 5.90 -11.50
CA GLY A 245 -12.34 7.23 -11.20
C GLY A 245 -11.39 8.10 -10.36
N TYR A 246 -10.08 7.81 -10.38
CA TYR A 246 -9.09 8.70 -9.78
C TYR A 246 -8.76 9.84 -10.74
N MET A 247 -8.66 11.06 -10.19
CA MET A 247 -7.96 12.15 -10.86
C MET A 247 -6.46 11.91 -10.72
N ILE A 248 -5.71 12.08 -11.79
CA ILE A 248 -4.28 11.81 -11.81
C ILE A 248 -3.46 13.07 -11.97
N THR A 249 -2.27 13.10 -11.40
CA THR A 249 -1.24 14.11 -11.67
C THR A 249 -0.49 13.75 -12.95
N ASP A 250 0.17 14.74 -13.57
CA ASP A 250 0.99 14.53 -14.78
C ASP A 250 2.24 13.63 -14.56
N GLY A 251 2.34 12.97 -13.41
CA GLY A 251 3.42 12.03 -13.09
C GLY A 251 4.81 12.65 -12.92
N SER A 252 4.96 13.94 -13.12
CA SER A 252 6.22 14.66 -12.89
C SER A 252 6.36 15.02 -11.41
N LEU A 253 7.31 14.39 -10.73
CA LEU A 253 7.69 14.71 -9.34
C LEU A 253 8.57 15.97 -9.28
N THR A 254 8.49 16.89 -10.25
CA THR A 254 9.21 18.14 -10.19
C THR A 254 8.47 19.13 -9.30
N GLY A 255 8.90 19.19 -8.04
CA GLY A 255 8.52 20.25 -7.11
C GLY A 255 9.06 21.59 -7.59
N GLU A 256 8.39 22.26 -8.51
CA GLU A 256 8.58 23.69 -8.72
C GLU A 256 7.66 24.43 -7.75
N SER A 257 8.33 24.98 -6.73
CA SER A 257 7.76 25.99 -5.84
C SER A 257 7.26 27.18 -6.70
N SER A 258 5.94 27.28 -6.87
CA SER A 258 5.31 28.47 -7.41
C SER A 258 5.60 29.64 -6.48
N GLN A 259 6.63 30.44 -6.80
CA GLN A 259 6.82 31.75 -6.24
C GLN A 259 5.61 32.61 -6.58
N LYS A 260 4.76 32.86 -5.59
CA LYS A 260 3.77 33.94 -5.66
C LYS A 260 4.53 35.25 -5.78
N THR A 261 4.63 35.78 -6.98
CA THR A 261 4.97 37.19 -7.22
C THR A 261 3.88 38.05 -6.61
N ALA A 262 4.20 38.66 -5.47
CA ALA A 262 3.48 39.80 -4.96
C ALA A 262 3.63 40.93 -5.99
N ARG A 263 2.54 41.38 -6.54
CA ARG A 263 2.44 42.68 -7.20
C ARG A 263 1.74 43.65 -6.27
N SER A 264 2.51 44.67 -5.96
CA SER A 264 2.17 45.96 -5.38
C SER A 264 0.76 46.48 -5.68
#